data_4b8919f0b5ffa37b1e01cf62c2c1b984
#
_entry.id   4b8919f0b5ffa37b1e01cf62c2c1b984
#
_cell.length_a   1.000
_cell.length_b   1.000
_cell.length_c   1.000
_cell.angle_alpha   90.00
_cell.angle_beta   90.00
_cell.angle_gamma   90.00
#
_symmetry.space_group_name_H-M   'P 1'
#
loop_
_entity.id
_entity.type
_entity.pdbx_description
1 polymer ?
#
loop_
_entity_poly.entity_id
_entity_poly.type
_entity_poly.pdbx_seq_one_letter_code
_entity_poly.pdbx_strand_id
1 'polypeptide(L)'
;MTTTATPTDEIDAIIARHVAREGPLLPILHDVQAAFGHIPDDARAPIAAALNITRAELHGVISFYHDFRDTPAGRHVVRICRAEACQAVGANALSEAVLGKLGLDWHGTTPDGRVTVEPVYCLGLC
;
A
#
# COMPACT_ATOMS: atom_id res chain seq x y z
N MET A 1 23.04 -12.56 21.26
CA MET A 1 22.85 -13.02 19.87
C MET A 1 21.59 -12.40 19.32
N THR A 2 21.75 -11.42 18.46
CA THR A 2 20.63 -10.86 17.70
C THR A 2 20.28 -11.87 16.61
N THR A 3 19.25 -12.67 16.82
CA THR A 3 18.67 -13.47 15.76
C THR A 3 18.01 -12.49 14.78
N THR A 4 18.61 -12.29 13.64
CA THR A 4 17.96 -11.56 12.56
C THR A 4 16.78 -12.42 12.09
N ALA A 5 15.56 -12.01 12.46
CA ALA A 5 14.35 -12.65 11.96
C ALA A 5 14.38 -12.57 10.42
N THR A 6 14.12 -13.69 9.76
CA THR A 6 13.99 -13.67 8.30
C THR A 6 12.69 -12.94 7.92
N PRO A 7 12.59 -12.39 6.71
CA PRO A 7 11.31 -11.81 6.25
C PRO A 7 10.14 -12.79 6.39
N THR A 8 10.37 -14.06 6.19
CA THR A 8 9.35 -15.10 6.35
C THR A 8 8.89 -15.23 7.81
N ASP A 9 9.83 -15.18 8.77
CA ASP A 9 9.49 -15.24 10.19
C ASP A 9 8.65 -14.06 10.63
N GLU A 10 8.93 -12.87 10.09
CA GLU A 10 8.17 -11.66 10.37
C GLU A 10 6.75 -11.74 9.80
N ILE A 11 6.59 -12.26 8.59
CA ILE A 11 5.28 -12.50 7.98
C ILE A 11 4.47 -13.48 8.83
N ASP A 12 5.07 -14.60 9.23
CA ASP A 12 4.42 -15.60 10.07
C ASP A 12 3.99 -15.01 11.43
N ALA A 13 4.82 -14.19 12.03
CA ALA A 13 4.49 -13.50 13.28
C ALA A 13 3.30 -12.54 13.13
N ILE A 14 3.24 -11.79 12.01
CA ILE A 14 2.12 -10.91 11.70
C ILE A 14 0.82 -11.71 11.53
N ILE A 15 0.87 -12.79 10.78
CA ILE A 15 -0.28 -13.68 10.58
C ILE A 15 -0.77 -14.21 11.94
N ALA A 16 0.14 -14.69 12.77
CA ALA A 16 -0.20 -15.27 14.08
C ALA A 16 -0.90 -14.27 15.00
N ARG A 17 -0.58 -12.98 14.91
CA ARG A 17 -1.22 -11.93 15.71
C ARG A 17 -2.68 -11.70 15.36
N HIS A 18 -3.08 -12.00 14.13
CA HIS A 18 -4.39 -11.62 13.60
C HIS A 18 -5.28 -12.79 13.23
N VAL A 19 -4.72 -13.99 13.01
CA VAL A 19 -5.46 -15.12 12.44
C VAL A 19 -6.69 -15.55 13.24
N ALA A 20 -6.68 -15.35 14.56
CA ALA A 20 -7.80 -15.67 15.44
C ALA A 20 -8.89 -14.58 15.48
N ARG A 21 -8.66 -13.45 14.85
CA ARG A 21 -9.61 -12.33 14.84
C ARG A 21 -10.67 -12.54 13.77
N GLU A 22 -11.84 -11.98 13.99
CA GLU A 22 -12.85 -11.88 12.93
C GLU A 22 -12.37 -10.89 11.86
N GLY A 23 -12.43 -11.31 10.58
CA GLY A 23 -11.97 -10.48 9.46
C GLY A 23 -10.49 -10.13 9.50
N PRO A 24 -9.57 -11.12 9.58
CA PRO A 24 -8.16 -10.85 9.84
C PRO A 24 -7.38 -10.37 8.62
N LEU A 25 -7.91 -10.46 7.40
CA LEU A 25 -7.15 -10.24 6.17
C LEU A 25 -6.63 -8.81 6.04
N LEU A 26 -7.49 -7.80 6.18
CA LEU A 26 -7.06 -6.39 6.05
C LEU A 26 -6.06 -5.99 7.13
N PRO A 27 -6.26 -6.32 8.41
CA PRO A 27 -5.23 -6.07 9.42
C PRO A 27 -3.88 -6.71 9.12
N ILE A 28 -3.88 -7.95 8.61
CA ILE A 28 -2.63 -8.63 8.20
C ILE A 28 -1.95 -7.86 7.08
N LEU A 29 -2.69 -7.48 6.03
CA LEU A 29 -2.13 -6.74 4.89
C LEU A 29 -1.58 -5.37 5.30
N HIS A 30 -2.26 -4.65 6.19
CA HIS A 30 -1.77 -3.38 6.70
C HIS A 30 -0.47 -3.54 7.49
N ASP A 31 -0.37 -4.54 8.34
CA ASP A 31 0.84 -4.79 9.12
C ASP A 31 2.01 -5.24 8.25
N VAL A 32 1.75 -6.08 7.24
CA VAL A 32 2.77 -6.48 6.26
C VAL A 32 3.28 -5.28 5.49
N GLN A 33 2.40 -4.43 5.01
CA GLN A 33 2.82 -3.22 4.28
C GLN A 33 3.56 -2.24 5.18
N ALA A 34 3.17 -2.10 6.43
CA ALA A 34 3.88 -1.26 7.40
C ALA A 34 5.31 -1.78 7.66
N ALA A 35 5.48 -3.11 7.72
CA ALA A 35 6.78 -3.73 7.96
C ALA A 35 7.71 -3.68 6.74
N PHE A 36 7.17 -3.91 5.53
CA PHE A 36 7.97 -4.08 4.31
C PHE A 36 7.85 -2.92 3.31
N GLY A 37 6.95 -1.97 3.55
CA GLY A 37 6.67 -0.86 2.63
C GLY A 37 5.78 -1.22 1.44
N HIS A 38 5.46 -2.49 1.27
CA HIS A 38 4.61 -3.03 0.21
C HIS A 38 4.14 -4.44 0.60
N ILE A 39 3.35 -5.09 -0.23
CA ILE A 39 2.97 -6.49 -0.03
C ILE A 39 3.91 -7.35 -0.88
N PRO A 40 4.94 -7.99 -0.29
CA PRO A 40 5.85 -8.84 -1.06
C PRO A 40 5.15 -10.05 -1.65
N ASP A 41 5.60 -10.53 -2.81
CA ASP A 41 5.05 -11.74 -3.40
C ASP A 41 5.18 -12.95 -2.47
N ASP A 42 6.29 -13.02 -1.72
CA ASP A 42 6.54 -14.11 -0.77
C ASP A 42 5.55 -14.14 0.41
N ALA A 43 4.87 -13.03 0.69
CA ALA A 43 3.86 -12.97 1.74
C ALA A 43 2.52 -13.57 1.30
N ARG A 44 2.24 -13.60 0.02
CA ARG A 44 0.92 -13.97 -0.51
C ARG A 44 0.55 -15.42 -0.24
N ALA A 45 1.45 -16.37 -0.48
CA ALA A 45 1.17 -17.78 -0.24
C ALA A 45 0.93 -18.11 1.24
N PRO A 46 1.76 -17.65 2.20
CA PRO A 46 1.50 -17.87 3.62
C PRO A 46 0.18 -17.27 4.10
N ILE A 47 -0.17 -16.07 3.65
CA ILE A 47 -1.43 -15.41 4.03
C ILE A 47 -2.63 -16.21 3.50
N ALA A 48 -2.61 -16.57 2.22
CA ALA A 48 -3.68 -17.33 1.60
C ALA A 48 -3.88 -18.69 2.31
N ALA A 49 -2.80 -19.39 2.61
CA ALA A 49 -2.84 -20.67 3.31
C ALA A 49 -3.41 -20.53 4.73
N ALA A 50 -2.97 -19.51 5.48
CA ALA A 50 -3.41 -19.31 6.86
C ALA A 50 -4.90 -18.96 6.96
N LEU A 51 -5.45 -18.26 5.98
CA LEU A 51 -6.84 -17.82 5.95
C LEU A 51 -7.74 -18.77 5.14
N ASN A 52 -7.17 -19.80 4.55
CA ASN A 52 -7.89 -20.75 3.69
C ASN A 52 -8.64 -20.06 2.54
N ILE A 53 -7.99 -19.12 1.88
CA ILE A 53 -8.47 -18.45 0.69
C ILE A 53 -7.56 -18.77 -0.49
N THR A 54 -8.05 -18.57 -1.70
CA THR A 54 -7.23 -18.74 -2.89
C THR A 54 -6.30 -17.55 -3.11
N ARG A 55 -5.24 -17.76 -3.86
CA ARG A 55 -4.35 -16.66 -4.27
C ARG A 55 -5.09 -15.63 -5.14
N ALA A 56 -6.06 -16.07 -5.92
CA ALA A 56 -6.88 -15.18 -6.75
C ALA A 56 -7.76 -14.26 -5.87
N GLU A 57 -8.38 -14.81 -4.83
CA GLU A 57 -9.15 -14.01 -3.86
C GLU A 57 -8.27 -13.00 -3.14
N LEU A 58 -7.09 -13.41 -2.72
CA LEU A 58 -6.13 -12.51 -2.08
C LEU A 58 -5.69 -11.39 -3.05
N HIS A 59 -5.36 -11.74 -4.28
CA HIS A 59 -5.01 -10.77 -5.31
C HIS A 59 -6.14 -9.77 -5.57
N GLY A 60 -7.38 -10.25 -5.59
CA GLY A 60 -8.57 -9.41 -5.74
C GLY A 60 -8.68 -8.36 -4.63
N VAL A 61 -8.42 -8.74 -3.38
CA VAL A 61 -8.43 -7.81 -2.25
C VAL A 61 -7.30 -6.79 -2.36
N ILE A 62 -6.08 -7.24 -2.62
CA ILE A 62 -4.91 -6.36 -2.73
C ILE A 62 -5.10 -5.34 -3.87
N SER A 63 -5.64 -5.76 -5.00
CA SER A 63 -5.87 -4.86 -6.15
C SER A 63 -7.07 -3.95 -5.96
N PHE A 64 -8.09 -4.37 -5.21
CA PHE A 64 -9.27 -3.56 -4.93
C PHE A 64 -8.96 -2.38 -4.00
N TYR A 65 -8.19 -2.62 -2.94
CA TYR A 65 -7.81 -1.58 -1.99
C TYR A 65 -6.51 -0.92 -2.45
N HIS A 66 -6.60 0.27 -3.01
CA HIS A 66 -5.50 0.98 -3.64
C HIS A 66 -4.38 1.41 -2.68
N ASP A 67 -4.62 1.35 -1.38
CA ASP A 67 -3.58 1.59 -0.37
C ASP A 67 -2.49 0.53 -0.36
N PHE A 68 -2.78 -0.68 -0.84
CA PHE A 68 -1.79 -1.75 -0.90
C PHE A 68 -0.92 -1.61 -2.14
N ARG A 69 0.38 -1.82 -1.97
CA ARG A 69 1.40 -1.66 -3.01
C ARG A 69 2.08 -2.98 -3.31
N ASP A 70 2.39 -3.19 -4.58
CA ASP A 70 3.21 -4.33 -5.03
C ASP A 70 4.70 -4.04 -4.94
N THR A 71 5.07 -2.77 -4.96
CA THR A 71 6.46 -2.30 -4.87
C THR A 71 6.58 -1.26 -3.76
N PRO A 72 7.76 -1.12 -3.12
CA PRO A 72 7.94 -0.11 -2.09
C PRO A 72 7.68 1.29 -2.62
N ALA A 73 7.01 2.12 -1.81
CA ALA A 73 6.90 3.55 -2.08
C ALA A 73 8.23 4.25 -1.86
N GLY A 74 8.35 5.49 -2.36
CA GLY A 74 9.47 6.35 -2.07
C GLY A 74 9.51 6.73 -0.57
N ARG A 75 10.58 7.39 -0.17
CA ARG A 75 10.78 7.83 1.21
C ARG A 75 9.62 8.72 1.69
N HIS A 76 9.09 9.55 0.81
CA HIS A 76 7.94 10.41 1.07
C HIS A 76 6.82 10.08 0.09
N VAL A 77 5.61 9.98 0.60
CA VAL A 77 4.42 9.75 -0.22
C VAL A 77 3.58 11.01 -0.20
N VAL A 78 3.38 11.60 -1.39
CA VAL A 78 2.50 12.75 -1.57
C VAL A 78 1.16 12.25 -2.06
N ARG A 79 0.11 12.53 -1.31
CA ARG A 79 -1.26 12.16 -1.68
C ARG A 79 -2.02 13.41 -2.08
N ILE A 80 -2.60 13.38 -3.28
CA ILE A 80 -3.37 14.50 -3.82
C ILE A 80 -4.82 14.03 -3.99
N CYS A 81 -5.73 14.76 -3.36
CA CYS A 81 -7.16 14.47 -3.45
C CYS A 81 -7.69 14.79 -4.86
N ARG A 82 -8.38 13.80 -5.44
CA ARG A 82 -9.03 13.93 -6.75
C ARG A 82 -10.55 13.79 -6.64
N ALA A 83 -11.11 13.97 -5.45
CA ALA A 83 -12.55 14.01 -5.25
C ALA A 83 -13.15 15.32 -5.79
N GLU A 84 -14.44 15.36 -5.98
CA GLU A 84 -15.14 16.46 -6.63
C GLU A 84 -14.92 17.81 -5.96
N ALA A 85 -14.99 17.86 -4.62
CA ALA A 85 -14.79 19.11 -3.89
C ALA A 85 -13.41 19.72 -4.14
N CYS A 86 -12.36 18.90 -4.15
CA CYS A 86 -11.00 19.36 -4.45
C CYS A 86 -10.82 19.69 -5.92
N GLN A 87 -11.45 18.97 -6.84
CA GLN A 87 -11.44 19.30 -8.25
C GLN A 87 -12.08 20.68 -8.50
N ALA A 88 -13.15 21.00 -7.80
CA ALA A 88 -13.84 22.28 -7.92
C ALA A 88 -12.97 23.47 -7.55
N VAL A 89 -11.95 23.29 -6.70
CA VAL A 89 -11.03 24.33 -6.27
C VAL A 89 -9.62 24.22 -6.88
N GLY A 90 -9.46 23.43 -7.94
CA GLY A 90 -8.25 23.41 -8.75
C GLY A 90 -7.34 22.22 -8.57
N ALA A 91 -7.81 21.10 -7.98
CA ALA A 91 -6.97 19.92 -7.75
C ALA A 91 -6.39 19.31 -9.04
N ASN A 92 -7.12 19.37 -10.16
CA ASN A 92 -6.61 18.84 -11.43
C ASN A 92 -5.40 19.63 -11.93
N ALA A 93 -5.45 20.96 -11.88
CA ALA A 93 -4.33 21.80 -12.25
C ALA A 93 -3.13 21.60 -11.32
N LEU A 94 -3.37 21.46 -10.01
CA LEU A 94 -2.34 21.17 -9.03
C LEU A 94 -1.69 19.81 -9.33
N SER A 95 -2.48 18.79 -9.60
CA SER A 95 -1.99 17.42 -9.91
C SER A 95 -1.10 17.43 -11.14
N GLU A 96 -1.53 18.08 -12.21
CA GLU A 96 -0.74 18.20 -13.45
C GLU A 96 0.59 18.92 -13.21
N ALA A 97 0.56 19.99 -12.42
CA ALA A 97 1.76 20.76 -12.09
C ALA A 97 2.75 19.92 -11.27
N VAL A 98 2.27 19.19 -10.25
CA VAL A 98 3.13 18.34 -9.40
C VAL A 98 3.71 17.18 -10.19
N LEU A 99 2.88 16.46 -10.93
CA LEU A 99 3.33 15.31 -11.75
C LEU A 99 4.30 15.77 -12.84
N GLY A 100 4.02 16.87 -13.50
CA GLY A 100 4.89 17.44 -14.54
C GLY A 100 6.23 17.89 -13.98
N LYS A 101 6.25 18.52 -12.82
CA LYS A 101 7.48 18.98 -12.16
C LYS A 101 8.38 17.82 -11.73
N LEU A 102 7.78 16.72 -11.28
CA LEU A 102 8.52 15.53 -10.86
C LEU A 102 8.78 14.56 -12.00
N GLY A 103 8.18 14.75 -13.16
CA GLY A 103 8.28 13.83 -14.29
C GLY A 103 7.64 12.47 -14.01
N LEU A 104 6.55 12.45 -13.26
CA LEU A 104 5.88 11.22 -12.82
C LEU A 104 4.48 11.10 -13.39
N ASP A 105 4.01 9.85 -13.48
CA ASP A 105 2.59 9.50 -13.57
C ASP A 105 2.07 9.14 -12.17
N TRP A 106 0.74 8.98 -12.04
CA TRP A 106 0.14 8.51 -10.80
C TRP A 106 0.76 7.17 -10.35
N HIS A 107 1.00 7.03 -9.05
CA HIS A 107 1.69 5.93 -8.42
C HIS A 107 3.17 5.80 -8.79
N GLY A 108 3.71 6.78 -9.53
CA GLY A 108 5.12 6.81 -9.88
C GLY A 108 6.01 7.25 -8.74
N THR A 109 7.25 6.79 -8.77
CA THR A 109 8.29 7.18 -7.81
C THR A 109 9.44 7.85 -8.56
N THR A 110 10.01 8.92 -7.97
CA THR A 110 11.17 9.59 -8.56
C THR A 110 12.35 8.64 -8.69
N PRO A 111 13.22 8.84 -9.71
CA PRO A 111 14.38 7.93 -9.94
C PRO A 111 15.30 7.78 -8.75
N ASP A 112 15.40 8.80 -7.89
CA ASP A 112 16.20 8.76 -6.65
C ASP A 112 15.49 8.05 -5.48
N GLY A 113 14.25 7.58 -5.68
CA GLY A 113 13.49 6.87 -4.66
C GLY A 113 12.96 7.74 -3.52
N ARG A 114 12.91 9.06 -3.70
CA ARG A 114 12.54 9.98 -2.60
C ARG A 114 11.04 10.23 -2.50
N VAL A 115 10.35 10.35 -3.62
CA VAL A 115 8.96 10.79 -3.64
C VAL A 115 8.12 9.88 -4.52
N THR A 116 7.00 9.43 -3.95
CA THR A 116 5.92 8.75 -4.69
C THR A 116 4.67 9.63 -4.63
N VAL A 117 3.97 9.78 -5.75
CA VAL A 117 2.73 10.56 -5.83
C VAL A 117 1.55 9.63 -6.06
N GLU A 118 0.56 9.69 -5.16
CA GLU A 118 -0.62 8.84 -5.22
C GLU A 118 -1.91 9.68 -5.23
N PRO A 119 -2.93 9.26 -6.00
CA PRO A 119 -4.24 9.88 -5.92
C PRO A 119 -5.00 9.37 -4.71
N VAL A 120 -5.79 10.21 -4.08
CA VAL A 120 -6.77 9.84 -3.07
C VAL A 120 -8.12 10.48 -3.40
N TYR A 121 -9.17 9.98 -2.79
CA TYR A 121 -10.53 10.43 -3.10
C TYR A 121 -11.26 10.82 -1.83
N CYS A 122 -10.89 11.96 -1.30
CA CYS A 122 -11.36 12.59 -0.08
C CYS A 122 -10.57 12.18 1.18
N LEU A 123 -9.82 13.17 1.68
CA LEU A 123 -9.12 13.07 2.97
C LEU A 123 -9.94 13.63 4.13
N GLY A 124 -11.11 14.23 3.82
CA GLY A 124 -11.92 14.89 4.82
C GLY A 124 -11.34 16.20 5.34
N LEU A 125 -10.44 16.82 4.60
CA LEU A 125 -9.73 18.05 5.00
C LEU A 125 -10.18 19.29 4.26
N CYS A 126 -11.18 19.20 3.40
CA CYS A 126 -11.72 20.34 2.65
C CYS A 126 -12.61 21.27 3.46
#